data_739244250bfd5f159e343fe8bf41aed4
#
_entry.id   739244250bfd5f159e343fe8bf41aed4
#
_cell.length_a   1.000
_cell.length_b   1.000
_cell.length_c   1.000
_cell.angle_alpha   90.00
_cell.angle_beta   90.00
_cell.angle_gamma   90.00
#
_symmetry.space_group_name_H-M   'P 1'
#
loop_
_entity.id
_entity.type
_entity.pdbx_description
1 polymer ?
#
loop_
_entity_poly.entity_id
_entity_poly.type
_entity_poly.pdbx_seq_one_letter_code
_entity_poly.pdbx_strand_id
1 'polypeptide(L)'
;MNKAANQEENFDMFGFEGVSLADIDKLLGDEESKARWPEMMLTIFESLKDECSKLGLDERAALVLLARLCKDTGGLQYYFPKGEQLEHQLRCMYIWREFNGQNVPELAIKYNLSTQNIYAAIRRMRNLEVRKRQHQLF
;
A
#
# COMPACT_ATOMS: atom_id res chain seq x y z
N MET A 1 -33.01 -32.57 -2.84
CA MET A 1 -33.03 -31.16 -3.24
C MET A 1 -31.90 -30.44 -2.53
N ASN A 2 -30.74 -30.33 -3.19
CA ASN A 2 -29.59 -29.62 -2.66
C ASN A 2 -29.80 -28.14 -2.91
N LYS A 3 -30.20 -27.40 -1.88
CA LYS A 3 -29.92 -25.98 -1.81
C LYS A 3 -28.43 -25.83 -1.51
N ALA A 4 -27.60 -25.82 -2.54
CA ALA A 4 -26.33 -25.13 -2.45
C ALA A 4 -26.67 -23.67 -2.19
N ALA A 5 -26.62 -23.28 -0.94
CA ALA A 5 -26.63 -21.88 -0.58
C ALA A 5 -25.40 -21.26 -1.23
N ASN A 6 -25.60 -20.49 -2.29
CA ASN A 6 -24.71 -19.45 -2.69
C ASN A 6 -24.55 -18.54 -1.47
N GLN A 7 -23.55 -18.82 -0.67
CA GLN A 7 -22.96 -17.81 0.17
C GLN A 7 -22.23 -16.89 -0.80
N GLU A 8 -23.00 -16.01 -1.46
CA GLU A 8 -22.45 -14.75 -1.92
C GLU A 8 -21.86 -14.13 -0.67
N GLU A 9 -20.54 -14.17 -0.57
CA GLU A 9 -19.82 -13.46 0.47
C GLU A 9 -20.25 -12.01 0.36
N ASN A 10 -21.16 -11.63 1.23
CA ASN A 10 -21.68 -10.28 1.34
C ASN A 10 -20.50 -9.46 1.91
N PHE A 11 -19.69 -8.92 1.01
CA PHE A 11 -18.67 -7.97 1.39
C PHE A 11 -19.38 -6.73 1.93
N ASP A 12 -19.33 -6.56 3.25
CA ASP A 12 -19.68 -5.28 3.86
C ASP A 12 -18.60 -4.26 3.45
N MET A 13 -18.80 -3.68 2.27
CA MET A 13 -17.91 -2.64 1.75
C MET A 13 -18.18 -1.33 2.46
N PHE A 14 -17.59 -1.17 3.66
CA PHE A 14 -17.47 0.12 4.34
C PHE A 14 -18.78 0.89 4.57
N GLY A 15 -19.84 0.18 4.98
CA GLY A 15 -21.17 0.76 5.20
C GLY A 15 -22.02 0.84 3.94
N PHE A 16 -21.62 0.21 2.86
CA PHE A 16 -22.47 -0.10 1.72
C PHE A 16 -22.98 -1.53 1.86
N GLU A 17 -23.92 -1.71 2.79
CA GLU A 17 -24.57 -3.00 3.01
C GLU A 17 -25.21 -3.48 1.70
N GLY A 18 -24.98 -4.74 1.36
CA GLY A 18 -25.61 -5.39 0.22
C GLY A 18 -24.91 -5.24 -1.13
N VAL A 19 -23.70 -4.66 -1.18
CA VAL A 19 -22.89 -4.63 -2.42
C VAL A 19 -22.22 -5.97 -2.63
N SER A 20 -22.55 -6.65 -3.71
CA SER A 20 -21.95 -7.93 -4.09
C SER A 20 -20.71 -7.76 -4.97
N LEU A 21 -19.89 -8.82 -5.09
CA LEU A 21 -18.78 -8.83 -6.04
C LEU A 21 -19.24 -8.60 -7.49
N ALA A 22 -20.43 -9.09 -7.84
CA ALA A 22 -21.02 -8.88 -9.16
C ALA A 22 -21.34 -7.40 -9.43
N ASP A 23 -21.72 -6.64 -8.40
CA ASP A 23 -21.97 -5.21 -8.51
C ASP A 23 -20.67 -4.44 -8.72
N ILE A 24 -19.60 -4.86 -8.04
CA ILE A 24 -18.26 -4.32 -8.25
C ILE A 24 -17.80 -4.55 -9.68
N ASP A 25 -17.97 -5.77 -10.21
CA ASP A 25 -17.59 -6.10 -11.58
C ASP A 25 -18.37 -5.28 -12.61
N LYS A 26 -19.66 -5.05 -12.38
CA LYS A 26 -20.45 -4.15 -13.23
C LYS A 26 -19.93 -2.73 -13.23
N LEU A 27 -19.60 -2.18 -12.06
CA LEU A 27 -19.07 -0.83 -11.94
C LEU A 27 -17.71 -0.71 -12.63
N LEU A 28 -16.82 -1.68 -12.45
CA LEU A 28 -15.50 -1.70 -13.09
C LEU A 28 -15.59 -1.82 -14.62
N GLY A 29 -16.58 -2.52 -15.13
CA GLY A 29 -16.86 -2.65 -16.57
C GLY A 29 -17.57 -1.44 -17.18
N ASP A 30 -18.07 -0.49 -16.38
CA ASP A 30 -18.82 0.66 -16.87
C ASP A 30 -17.94 1.90 -17.01
N GLU A 31 -17.44 2.11 -18.22
CA GLU A 31 -16.60 3.28 -18.54
C GLU A 31 -17.34 4.61 -18.39
N GLU A 32 -18.66 4.65 -18.63
CA GLU A 32 -19.45 5.87 -18.44
C GLU A 32 -19.51 6.27 -16.96
N SER A 33 -19.70 5.33 -16.06
CA SER A 33 -19.66 5.59 -14.62
C SER A 33 -18.30 6.08 -14.16
N LYS A 34 -17.21 5.46 -14.63
CA LYS A 34 -15.84 5.90 -14.32
C LYS A 34 -15.52 7.29 -14.88
N ALA A 35 -16.06 7.64 -16.03
CA ALA A 35 -15.86 8.96 -16.63
C ALA A 35 -16.47 10.12 -15.79
N ARG A 36 -17.35 9.80 -14.86
CA ARG A 36 -17.93 10.78 -13.93
C ARG A 36 -17.10 10.99 -12.66
N TRP A 37 -16.08 10.18 -12.46
CA TRP A 37 -15.21 10.33 -11.30
C TRP A 37 -14.33 11.56 -11.42
N PRO A 38 -14.04 12.27 -10.31
CA PRO A 38 -13.04 13.33 -10.33
C PRO A 38 -11.69 12.80 -10.80
N GLU A 39 -10.93 13.62 -11.53
CA GLU A 39 -9.64 13.27 -12.10
C GLU A 39 -8.67 12.68 -11.05
N MET A 40 -8.60 13.29 -9.87
CA MET A 40 -7.78 12.78 -8.77
C MET A 40 -8.17 11.36 -8.35
N MET A 41 -9.46 11.07 -8.35
CA MET A 41 -9.97 9.75 -7.98
C MET A 41 -9.58 8.68 -9.01
N LEU A 42 -9.64 9.03 -10.31
CA LEU A 42 -9.16 8.17 -11.38
C LEU A 42 -7.66 7.92 -11.27
N THR A 43 -6.88 8.96 -11.01
CA THR A 43 -5.42 8.86 -10.85
C THR A 43 -5.06 7.92 -9.69
N ILE A 44 -5.72 8.06 -8.55
CA ILE A 44 -5.49 7.17 -7.40
C ILE A 44 -5.92 5.74 -7.74
N PHE A 45 -7.06 5.55 -8.39
CA PHE A 45 -7.54 4.23 -8.79
C PHE A 45 -6.56 3.49 -9.70
N GLU A 46 -6.07 4.14 -10.75
CA GLU A 46 -5.10 3.53 -11.68
C GLU A 46 -3.78 3.18 -10.96
N SER A 47 -3.30 4.06 -10.07
CA SER A 47 -2.10 3.78 -9.27
C SER A 47 -2.29 2.57 -8.35
N LEU A 48 -3.43 2.48 -7.66
CA LEU A 48 -3.76 1.34 -6.81
C LEU A 48 -3.91 0.04 -7.61
N LYS A 49 -4.54 0.11 -8.78
CA LYS A 49 -4.73 -1.02 -9.69
C LYS A 49 -3.39 -1.62 -10.13
N ASP A 50 -2.44 -0.77 -10.52
CA ASP A 50 -1.11 -1.20 -10.91
C ASP A 50 -0.38 -1.91 -9.76
N GLU A 51 -0.41 -1.35 -8.56
CA GLU A 51 0.24 -1.98 -7.40
C GLU A 51 -0.48 -3.26 -6.94
N CYS A 52 -1.81 -3.28 -6.95
CA CYS A 52 -2.57 -4.49 -6.67
C CYS A 52 -2.21 -5.63 -7.63
N SER A 53 -2.07 -5.32 -8.92
CA SER A 53 -1.64 -6.30 -9.93
C SER A 53 -0.27 -6.89 -9.63
N LYS A 54 0.71 -6.06 -9.23
CA LYS A 54 2.05 -6.52 -8.84
C LYS A 54 2.03 -7.42 -7.59
N LEU A 55 1.07 -7.21 -6.70
CA LEU A 55 0.86 -8.02 -5.50
C LEU A 55 0.01 -9.28 -5.75
N GLY A 56 -0.40 -9.54 -6.99
CA GLY A 56 -1.28 -10.66 -7.33
C GLY A 56 -2.74 -10.47 -6.89
N LEU A 57 -3.15 -9.23 -6.62
CA LEU A 57 -4.52 -8.86 -6.30
C LEU A 57 -5.23 -8.37 -7.57
N ASP A 58 -6.53 -8.58 -7.65
CA ASP A 58 -7.32 -8.13 -8.79
C ASP A 58 -7.76 -6.65 -8.65
N GLU A 59 -8.37 -6.14 -9.71
CA GLU A 59 -8.87 -4.76 -9.80
C GLU A 59 -9.94 -4.43 -8.74
N ARG A 60 -10.67 -5.44 -8.24
CA ARG A 60 -11.65 -5.25 -7.16
C ARG A 60 -10.99 -4.76 -5.88
N ALA A 61 -9.78 -5.25 -5.57
CA ALA A 61 -9.01 -4.78 -4.42
C ALA A 61 -8.70 -3.29 -4.52
N ALA A 62 -8.32 -2.80 -5.69
CA ALA A 62 -8.08 -1.38 -5.93
C ALA A 62 -9.34 -0.54 -5.70
N LEU A 63 -10.50 -0.99 -6.16
CA LEU A 63 -11.77 -0.29 -5.94
C LEU A 63 -12.15 -0.25 -4.46
N VAL A 64 -11.99 -1.35 -3.74
CA VAL A 64 -12.26 -1.42 -2.29
C VAL A 64 -11.36 -0.46 -1.52
N LEU A 65 -10.07 -0.43 -1.83
CA LEU A 65 -9.13 0.49 -1.21
C LEU A 65 -9.47 1.95 -1.51
N LEU A 66 -9.83 2.26 -2.74
CA LEU A 66 -10.27 3.59 -3.13
C LEU A 66 -11.54 4.02 -2.39
N ALA A 67 -12.53 3.14 -2.31
CA ALA A 67 -13.79 3.41 -1.61
C ALA A 67 -13.53 3.69 -0.12
N ARG A 68 -12.63 2.94 0.50
CA ARG A 68 -12.24 3.18 1.90
C ARG A 68 -11.55 4.53 2.06
N LEU A 69 -10.61 4.84 1.19
CA LEU A 69 -9.92 6.12 1.21
C LEU A 69 -10.92 7.28 1.07
N CYS A 70 -11.84 7.20 0.13
CA CYS A 70 -12.87 8.22 -0.06
C CYS A 70 -13.79 8.37 1.16
N LYS A 71 -14.14 7.26 1.81
CA LYS A 71 -14.96 7.30 3.03
C LYS A 71 -14.25 7.99 4.19
N ASP A 72 -12.98 7.66 4.40
CA ASP A 72 -12.22 8.18 5.54
C ASP A 72 -11.76 9.63 5.33
N THR A 73 -11.52 10.03 4.09
CA THR A 73 -10.94 11.34 3.74
C THR A 73 -11.84 12.22 2.89
N GLY A 74 -12.98 11.71 2.42
CA GLY A 74 -13.87 12.44 1.51
C GLY A 74 -14.43 13.71 2.13
N GLY A 75 -14.54 14.76 1.30
CA GLY A 75 -15.05 16.06 1.70
C GLY A 75 -14.07 16.96 2.43
N LEU A 76 -12.87 16.49 2.73
CA LEU A 76 -11.81 17.27 3.35
C LEU A 76 -10.77 17.68 2.29
N GLN A 77 -10.23 18.87 2.41
CA GLN A 77 -9.09 19.29 1.59
C GLN A 77 -7.82 18.80 2.25
N TYR A 78 -7.17 17.82 1.62
CA TYR A 78 -5.88 17.31 2.07
C TYR A 78 -4.76 17.74 1.13
N TYR A 79 -3.66 18.18 1.73
CA TYR A 79 -2.37 18.13 1.05
C TYR A 79 -1.89 16.68 1.09
N PHE A 80 -1.77 16.05 -0.06
CA PHE A 80 -1.20 14.72 -0.12
C PHE A 80 0.33 14.85 -0.03
N PRO A 81 0.96 14.45 1.08
CA PRO A 81 2.40 14.62 1.23
C PRO A 81 3.15 13.73 0.24
N LYS A 82 4.28 14.22 -0.23
CA LYS A 82 5.23 13.37 -0.94
C LYS A 82 5.69 12.24 -0.02
N GLY A 83 5.81 11.04 -0.55
CA GLY A 83 6.19 9.85 0.23
C GLY A 83 7.65 9.81 0.69
N GLU A 84 8.35 10.94 0.77
CA GLU A 84 9.79 11.03 1.07
C GLU A 84 10.19 10.33 2.37
N GLN A 85 9.38 10.47 3.40
CA GLN A 85 9.64 9.83 4.68
C GLN A 85 9.48 8.31 4.60
N LEU A 86 8.46 7.83 3.91
CA LEU A 86 8.25 6.41 3.67
C LEU A 86 9.36 5.83 2.79
N GLU A 87 9.70 6.52 1.71
CA GLU A 87 10.81 6.13 0.83
C GLU A 87 12.15 6.06 1.57
N HIS A 88 12.39 7.03 2.46
CA HIS A 88 13.58 7.00 3.32
C HIS A 88 13.60 5.79 4.23
N GLN A 89 12.48 5.44 4.85
CA GLN A 89 12.37 4.26 5.71
C GLN A 89 12.60 2.96 4.93
N LEU A 90 11.99 2.83 3.76
CA LEU A 90 12.19 1.68 2.87
C LEU A 90 13.64 1.56 2.41
N ARG A 91 14.29 2.67 2.08
CA ARG A 91 15.71 2.72 1.72
C ARG A 91 16.60 2.22 2.86
N CYS A 92 16.31 2.61 4.09
CA CYS A 92 17.03 2.09 5.26
C CYS A 92 16.89 0.56 5.38
N MET A 93 15.71 0.02 5.10
CA MET A 93 15.49 -1.43 5.12
C MET A 93 16.27 -2.14 4.01
N TYR A 94 16.35 -1.59 2.81
CA TYR A 94 17.14 -2.15 1.72
C TYR A 94 18.62 -2.13 2.04
N ILE A 95 19.17 -1.01 2.55
CA ILE A 95 20.55 -0.88 2.98
C ILE A 95 20.88 -1.94 4.04
N TRP A 96 20.02 -2.11 5.03
CA TRP A 96 20.20 -3.10 6.09
C TRP A 96 20.23 -4.53 5.55
N ARG A 97 19.33 -4.85 4.62
CA ARG A 97 19.28 -6.17 3.98
C ARG A 97 20.53 -6.50 3.20
N GLU A 98 21.13 -5.52 2.51
CA GLU A 98 22.31 -5.70 1.69
C GLU A 98 23.63 -5.55 2.48
N PHE A 99 23.58 -4.99 3.68
CA PHE A 99 24.76 -4.78 4.52
C PHE A 99 25.33 -6.12 4.99
N ASN A 100 26.64 -6.33 4.70
CA ASN A 100 27.36 -7.55 5.08
C ASN A 100 28.44 -7.34 6.13
N GLY A 101 28.54 -6.15 6.72
CA GLY A 101 29.56 -5.78 7.72
C GLY A 101 30.75 -5.03 7.14
N GLN A 102 30.98 -5.07 5.84
CA GLN A 102 32.19 -4.49 5.20
C GLN A 102 31.90 -3.65 3.96
N ASN A 103 30.69 -3.70 3.41
CA ASN A 103 30.33 -3.13 2.10
C ASN A 103 29.74 -1.72 2.17
N VAL A 104 30.06 -0.95 3.20
CA VAL A 104 29.55 0.44 3.33
C VAL A 104 29.93 1.33 2.14
N PRO A 105 31.17 1.31 1.62
CA PRO A 105 31.52 2.12 0.45
C PRO A 105 30.70 1.77 -0.79
N GLU A 106 30.44 0.51 -1.04
CA GLU A 106 29.64 0.02 -2.18
C GLU A 106 28.18 0.44 -2.04
N LEU A 107 27.61 0.35 -0.84
CA LEU A 107 26.26 0.82 -0.55
C LEU A 107 26.14 2.34 -0.71
N ALA A 108 27.15 3.10 -0.29
CA ALA A 108 27.18 4.55 -0.47
C ALA A 108 27.10 4.94 -1.97
N ILE A 109 27.82 4.23 -2.81
CA ILE A 109 27.78 4.43 -4.26
C ILE A 109 26.43 4.00 -4.83
N LYS A 110 25.96 2.80 -4.49
CA LYS A 110 24.70 2.24 -5.00
C LYS A 110 23.50 3.14 -4.70
N TYR A 111 23.39 3.65 -3.48
CA TYR A 111 22.28 4.47 -3.03
C TYR A 111 22.52 5.98 -3.18
N ASN A 112 23.67 6.38 -3.71
CA ASN A 112 24.10 7.77 -3.84
C ASN A 112 23.96 8.55 -2.52
N LEU A 113 24.50 7.97 -1.47
CA LEU A 113 24.50 8.51 -0.11
C LEU A 113 25.93 8.61 0.42
N SER A 114 26.13 9.50 1.39
CA SER A 114 27.38 9.52 2.15
C SER A 114 27.53 8.28 3.00
N THR A 115 28.77 7.89 3.31
CA THR A 115 29.04 6.78 4.24
C THR A 115 28.42 7.00 5.61
N GLN A 116 28.37 8.24 6.07
CA GLN A 116 27.70 8.62 7.32
C GLN A 116 26.19 8.31 7.27
N ASN A 117 25.52 8.59 6.16
CA ASN A 117 24.10 8.26 5.98
C ASN A 117 23.85 6.75 5.92
N ILE A 118 24.77 5.99 5.32
CA ILE A 118 24.72 4.52 5.34
C ILE A 118 24.86 4.00 6.78
N TYR A 119 25.81 4.49 7.56
CA TYR A 119 25.95 4.12 8.98
C TYR A 119 24.74 4.52 9.82
N ALA A 120 24.14 5.67 9.54
CA ALA A 120 22.90 6.10 10.21
C ALA A 120 21.74 5.15 9.92
N ALA A 121 21.57 4.71 8.67
CA ALA A 121 20.58 3.74 8.27
C ALA A 121 20.78 2.39 8.99
N ILE A 122 21.99 1.88 9.02
CA ILE A 122 22.38 0.64 9.70
C ILE A 122 22.07 0.73 11.20
N ARG A 123 22.44 1.83 11.84
CA ARG A 123 22.19 2.07 13.26
C ARG A 123 20.69 2.08 13.56
N ARG A 124 19.91 2.77 12.73
CA ARG A 124 18.45 2.83 12.86
C ARG A 124 17.83 1.43 12.81
N MET A 125 18.21 0.64 11.81
CA MET A 125 17.68 -0.71 11.61
C MET A 125 18.10 -1.67 12.73
N ARG A 126 19.33 -1.59 13.18
CA ARG A 126 19.82 -2.35 14.35
C ARG A 126 18.99 -2.04 15.61
N ASN A 127 18.72 -0.77 15.86
CA ASN A 127 17.88 -0.35 17.00
C ASN A 127 16.45 -0.87 16.90
N LEU A 128 15.87 -0.90 15.68
CA LEU A 128 14.54 -1.46 15.46
C LEU A 128 14.50 -2.97 15.77
N GLU A 129 15.50 -3.73 15.35
CA GLU A 129 15.60 -5.15 15.66
C GLU A 129 15.74 -5.42 17.16
N VAL A 130 16.57 -4.64 17.84
CA VAL A 130 16.74 -4.78 19.29
C VAL A 130 15.42 -4.53 20.02
N ARG A 131 14.70 -3.45 19.66
CA ARG A 131 13.37 -3.16 20.23
C ARG A 131 12.39 -4.29 19.97
N LYS A 132 12.35 -4.82 18.76
CA LYS A 132 11.46 -5.93 18.39
C LYS A 132 11.73 -7.17 19.25
N ARG A 133 13.00 -7.52 19.47
CA ARG A 133 13.38 -8.65 20.34
C ARG A 133 12.99 -8.41 21.80
N GLN A 134 13.16 -7.18 22.31
CA GLN A 134 12.76 -6.85 23.67
C GLN A 134 11.25 -6.97 23.88
N HIS A 135 10.43 -6.58 22.90
CA HIS A 135 8.98 -6.75 22.99
C HIS A 135 8.51 -8.21 22.92
N GLN A 136 9.31 -9.11 22.33
CA GLN A 136 9.00 -10.54 22.27
C GLN A 136 9.35 -11.29 23.57
N LEU A 137 10.13 -10.69 24.46
CA LEU A 137 10.55 -11.30 25.73
C LEU A 137 9.59 -11.00 26.90
N PHE A 138 8.65 -10.13 26.68
CA PHE A 138 7.61 -9.72 27.62
C PHE A 138 6.24 -9.86 26.96
#